data_727fd9a3105a21048c9ededd6b2d0c1b
#
_entry.id   727fd9a3105a21048c9ededd6b2d0c1b
#
_cell.length_a   1.000
_cell.length_b   1.000
_cell.length_c   1.000
_cell.angle_alpha   90.00
_cell.angle_beta   90.00
_cell.angle_gamma   90.00
#
_symmetry.space_group_name_H-M   'P 1'
#
loop_
_entity.id
_entity.type
_entity.pdbx_description
1 polymer ?
#
loop_
_entity_poly.entity_id
_entity_poly.type
_entity_poly.pdbx_seq_one_letter_code
_entity_poly.pdbx_strand_id
1 'polypeptide(L)'
;MIQEFQIRVLPEQAANEQSLKQFIGHDKGLDIRTIHALRILKRSIDARQRTIYVNLKVRLYINEMPQDEEFTRTIYNKVDGKPQVIVVGAGPGGLFAALRLIELGLRPVVVERGKNVRDRKIDIARISREHKVAPESNYSFGEGGAGAYSDGKLYTRSKKRGNVNKILNVFCQHGASTSILADAHPHIGTDKLPRVIENMRNTIIECGGEVYFETRMDSLIIEKNKITGIETNTGKTFKGPVILATGHSARDVYRWLYDNGIEMETKGIAVGVRLEHPSMLIDQIQYHNKNGRGKYLPAAEYSFVTQVEGRGVYSFCMCPGGFVVPAASGPHQIVVNGMSPSNRGSKSVSYTHLRAHETPEHL
;
A
#
# COMPACT_ATOMS: atom_id res chain seq x y z
N MET A 1 -10.17 13.50 -31.95
CA MET A 1 -9.38 12.31 -32.39
C MET A 1 -8.42 11.93 -31.28
N ILE A 2 -8.41 10.64 -30.88
CA ILE A 2 -7.51 10.13 -29.83
C ILE A 2 -6.33 9.41 -30.46
N GLN A 3 -5.11 9.72 -30.00
CA GLN A 3 -3.88 9.04 -30.44
C GLN A 3 -3.03 8.63 -29.23
N GLU A 4 -2.37 7.47 -29.32
CA GLU A 4 -1.45 6.99 -28.29
C GLU A 4 -0.03 6.88 -28.84
N PHE A 5 0.94 7.37 -28.05
CA PHE A 5 2.35 7.31 -28.41
C PHE A 5 3.18 6.72 -27.27
N GLN A 6 4.22 6.01 -27.66
CA GLN A 6 5.33 5.68 -26.77
C GLN A 6 6.48 6.61 -27.11
N ILE A 7 6.98 7.32 -26.11
CA ILE A 7 8.04 8.33 -26.26
C ILE A 7 9.08 8.15 -25.18
N ARG A 8 10.28 8.61 -25.48
CA ARG A 8 11.42 8.65 -24.58
C ARG A 8 11.92 10.07 -24.51
N VAL A 9 11.83 10.69 -23.35
CA VAL A 9 12.09 12.13 -23.16
C VAL A 9 13.08 12.37 -22.03
N LEU A 10 13.69 13.55 -22.02
CA LEU A 10 14.53 13.98 -20.88
C LEU A 10 13.64 14.30 -19.65
N PRO A 11 14.18 14.17 -18.43
CA PRO A 11 13.42 14.44 -17.21
C PRO A 11 12.76 15.82 -17.17
N GLU A 12 13.42 16.86 -17.66
CA GLU A 12 12.88 18.21 -17.76
C GLU A 12 11.70 18.33 -18.73
N GLN A 13 11.72 17.56 -19.83
CA GLN A 13 10.61 17.51 -20.79
C GLN A 13 9.39 16.78 -20.23
N ALA A 14 9.63 15.79 -19.34
CA ALA A 14 8.58 15.05 -18.65
C ALA A 14 8.02 15.78 -17.41
N ALA A 15 8.63 16.88 -16.99
CA ALA A 15 8.36 17.53 -15.71
C ALA A 15 7.00 18.22 -15.64
N ASN A 16 6.47 18.68 -16.75
CA ASN A 16 5.17 19.33 -16.83
C ASN A 16 4.48 19.07 -18.18
N GLU A 17 3.18 19.23 -18.19
CA GLU A 17 2.35 18.94 -19.37
C GLU A 17 2.71 19.82 -20.57
N GLN A 18 3.02 21.09 -20.35
CA GLN A 18 3.33 22.03 -21.43
C GLN A 18 4.63 21.63 -22.16
N SER A 19 5.69 21.34 -21.42
CA SER A 19 6.97 20.90 -22.00
C SER A 19 6.79 19.59 -22.77
N LEU A 20 5.96 18.68 -22.23
CA LEU A 20 5.68 17.40 -22.87
C LEU A 20 4.87 17.58 -24.15
N LYS A 21 3.85 18.45 -24.17
CA LYS A 21 3.09 18.79 -25.39
C LYS A 21 3.98 19.41 -26.46
N GLN A 22 4.90 20.31 -26.06
CA GLN A 22 5.88 20.91 -26.98
C GLN A 22 6.78 19.86 -27.62
N PHE A 23 7.33 18.95 -26.81
CA PHE A 23 8.15 17.86 -27.31
C PHE A 23 7.37 16.98 -28.29
N ILE A 24 6.16 16.55 -27.94
CA ILE A 24 5.35 15.67 -28.77
C ILE A 24 4.93 16.39 -30.06
N GLY A 25 4.55 17.66 -29.98
CA GLY A 25 4.20 18.46 -31.16
C GLY A 25 5.33 18.51 -32.17
N HIS A 26 6.56 18.74 -31.70
CA HIS A 26 7.74 18.74 -32.53
C HIS A 26 8.09 17.34 -33.08
N ASP A 27 8.10 16.32 -32.21
CA ASP A 27 8.50 14.94 -32.56
C ASP A 27 7.52 14.25 -33.54
N LYS A 28 6.23 14.57 -33.43
CA LYS A 28 5.16 13.96 -34.20
C LYS A 28 4.57 14.87 -35.30
N GLY A 29 5.07 16.09 -35.46
CA GLY A 29 4.56 17.04 -36.43
C GLY A 29 3.13 17.50 -36.15
N LEU A 30 2.73 17.58 -34.87
CA LEU A 30 1.38 17.98 -34.48
C LEU A 30 1.34 19.45 -34.07
N ASP A 31 0.28 20.16 -34.46
CA ASP A 31 0.04 21.51 -33.93
C ASP A 31 -0.37 21.42 -32.46
N ILE A 32 0.46 21.99 -31.59
CA ILE A 32 0.28 21.97 -30.11
C ILE A 32 -1.08 22.54 -29.73
N ARG A 33 -1.60 23.52 -30.47
CA ARG A 33 -2.90 24.16 -30.22
C ARG A 33 -4.07 23.20 -30.36
N THR A 34 -3.89 22.14 -31.15
CA THR A 34 -4.91 21.09 -31.31
C THR A 34 -4.92 20.06 -30.18
N ILE A 35 -3.85 19.99 -29.38
CA ILE A 35 -3.72 19.05 -28.26
C ILE A 35 -4.44 19.62 -27.03
N HIS A 36 -5.73 19.35 -26.91
CA HIS A 36 -6.55 19.86 -25.81
C HIS A 36 -6.18 19.25 -24.46
N ALA A 37 -5.95 17.92 -24.43
CA ALA A 37 -5.54 17.24 -23.23
C ALA A 37 -4.49 16.16 -23.51
N LEU A 38 -3.69 15.85 -22.48
CA LEU A 38 -2.71 14.78 -22.50
C LEU A 38 -2.89 13.93 -21.23
N ARG A 39 -2.96 12.61 -21.39
CA ARG A 39 -2.98 11.68 -20.26
C ARG A 39 -1.78 10.75 -20.32
N ILE A 40 -1.04 10.63 -19.23
CA ILE A 40 0.07 9.67 -19.10
C ILE A 40 -0.51 8.32 -18.70
N LEU A 41 -0.33 7.31 -19.55
CA LEU A 41 -0.84 5.95 -19.35
C LEU A 41 0.23 5.03 -18.71
N LYS A 42 1.53 5.30 -18.95
CA LYS A 42 2.66 4.61 -18.30
C LYS A 42 3.82 5.57 -18.16
N ARG A 43 4.53 5.47 -17.05
CA ARG A 43 5.75 6.24 -16.76
C ARG A 43 6.78 5.34 -16.07
N SER A 44 8.00 5.36 -16.59
CA SER A 44 9.16 4.71 -15.95
C SER A 44 10.42 5.49 -16.22
N ILE A 45 11.41 5.38 -15.32
CA ILE A 45 12.71 6.02 -15.48
C ILE A 45 13.69 4.99 -16.02
N ASP A 46 14.46 5.37 -17.02
CA ASP A 46 15.57 4.59 -17.55
C ASP A 46 16.89 5.28 -17.20
N ALA A 47 17.52 4.80 -16.13
CA ALA A 47 18.80 5.29 -15.63
C ALA A 47 19.97 4.31 -15.88
N ARG A 48 19.84 3.40 -16.84
CA ARG A 48 20.90 2.41 -17.17
C ARG A 48 22.10 3.02 -17.86
N GLN A 49 21.95 4.20 -18.44
CA GLN A 49 23.00 4.93 -19.14
C GLN A 49 23.27 6.27 -18.45
N ARG A 50 24.39 6.93 -18.82
CA ARG A 50 24.77 8.23 -18.28
C ARG A 50 23.68 9.28 -18.51
N THR A 51 23.02 9.29 -19.68
CA THR A 51 21.87 10.13 -19.95
C THR A 51 20.61 9.41 -19.46
N ILE A 52 19.90 10.04 -18.55
CA ILE A 52 18.68 9.49 -17.96
C ILE A 52 17.48 9.91 -18.80
N TYR A 53 16.60 8.98 -19.04
CA TYR A 53 15.38 9.20 -19.79
C TYR A 53 14.16 8.80 -18.98
N VAL A 54 13.03 9.43 -19.32
CA VAL A 54 11.70 9.03 -18.87
C VAL A 54 10.96 8.38 -20.04
N ASN A 55 10.63 7.12 -19.92
CA ASN A 55 9.81 6.41 -20.89
C ASN A 55 8.34 6.62 -20.53
N LEU A 56 7.58 7.14 -21.50
CA LEU A 56 6.16 7.44 -21.34
C LEU A 56 5.34 6.71 -22.40
N LYS A 57 4.15 6.23 -22.00
CA LYS A 57 3.04 5.99 -22.90
C LYS A 57 2.02 7.06 -22.65
N VAL A 58 1.68 7.84 -23.65
CA VAL A 58 0.77 8.98 -23.55
C VAL A 58 -0.42 8.81 -24.48
N ARG A 59 -1.57 9.34 -24.07
CA ARG A 59 -2.76 9.49 -24.88
C ARG A 59 -3.02 10.98 -25.07
N LEU A 60 -3.15 11.39 -26.32
CA LEU A 60 -3.48 12.75 -26.71
C LEU A 60 -4.93 12.83 -27.14
N TYR A 61 -5.57 13.92 -26.75
CA TYR A 61 -6.92 14.30 -27.18
C TYR A 61 -6.79 15.50 -28.10
N ILE A 62 -6.92 15.24 -29.42
CA ILE A 62 -6.70 16.23 -30.48
C ILE A 62 -8.06 16.74 -30.95
N ASN A 63 -8.28 18.07 -30.82
CA ASN A 63 -9.54 18.74 -31.07
C ASN A 63 -10.75 18.19 -30.29
N GLU A 64 -10.50 17.54 -29.16
CA GLU A 64 -11.54 17.04 -28.28
C GLU A 64 -11.03 17.00 -26.83
N MET A 65 -11.97 17.00 -25.88
CA MET A 65 -11.68 16.82 -24.46
C MET A 65 -11.91 15.36 -24.04
N PRO A 66 -11.21 14.84 -23.02
CA PRO A 66 -11.51 13.54 -22.44
C PRO A 66 -12.97 13.48 -21.99
N GLN A 67 -13.70 12.45 -22.41
CA GLN A 67 -15.07 12.18 -21.94
C GLN A 67 -15.11 11.15 -20.82
N ASP A 68 -14.03 10.39 -20.65
CA ASP A 68 -13.88 9.38 -19.62
C ASP A 68 -13.14 9.93 -18.38
N GLU A 69 -13.47 9.39 -17.20
CA GLU A 69 -12.70 9.68 -16.00
C GLU A 69 -11.29 9.10 -16.11
N GLU A 70 -10.34 9.65 -15.32
CA GLU A 70 -8.96 9.15 -15.29
C GLU A 70 -8.85 7.76 -14.66
N PHE A 71 -9.84 7.34 -13.88
CA PHE A 71 -9.89 6.04 -13.24
C PHE A 71 -11.28 5.42 -13.35
N THR A 72 -11.35 4.10 -13.28
CA THR A 72 -12.62 3.36 -13.32
C THR A 72 -13.25 3.32 -11.93
N ARG A 73 -14.46 3.82 -11.78
CA ARG A 73 -15.22 3.76 -10.54
C ARG A 73 -15.78 2.36 -10.29
N THR A 74 -15.73 1.94 -9.03
CA THR A 74 -16.49 0.81 -8.53
C THR A 74 -17.80 1.32 -7.92
N ILE A 75 -18.92 0.70 -8.29
CA ILE A 75 -20.24 1.07 -7.77
C ILE A 75 -20.45 0.32 -6.46
N TYR A 76 -20.73 1.06 -5.40
CA TYR A 76 -21.07 0.55 -4.08
C TYR A 76 -22.54 0.87 -3.77
N ASN A 77 -23.39 -0.15 -3.81
CA ASN A 77 -24.80 -0.01 -3.51
C ASN A 77 -25.08 -0.09 -2.01
N LYS A 78 -26.25 0.39 -1.58
CA LYS A 78 -26.71 0.23 -0.22
C LYS A 78 -26.94 -1.24 0.11
N VAL A 79 -26.50 -1.63 1.31
CA VAL A 79 -26.60 -3.02 1.82
C VAL A 79 -27.32 -3.11 3.16
N ASP A 80 -28.07 -2.07 3.51
CA ASP A 80 -28.95 -2.05 4.69
C ASP A 80 -29.90 -3.26 4.64
N GLY A 81 -30.03 -3.99 5.73
CA GLY A 81 -30.89 -5.16 5.82
C GLY A 81 -30.43 -6.40 5.04
N LYS A 82 -29.27 -6.35 4.37
CA LYS A 82 -28.70 -7.50 3.66
C LYS A 82 -28.03 -8.47 4.64
N PRO A 83 -27.81 -9.75 4.25
CA PRO A 83 -27.08 -10.71 5.08
C PRO A 83 -25.71 -10.16 5.46
N GLN A 84 -25.39 -10.26 6.77
CA GLN A 84 -24.12 -9.75 7.26
C GLN A 84 -22.98 -10.76 7.12
N VAL A 85 -21.77 -10.23 6.94
CA VAL A 85 -20.51 -10.97 7.01
C VAL A 85 -19.56 -10.20 7.92
N ILE A 86 -18.95 -10.90 8.86
CA ILE A 86 -18.04 -10.32 9.85
C ILE A 86 -16.64 -10.28 9.26
N VAL A 87 -16.00 -9.14 9.36
CA VAL A 87 -14.59 -8.95 8.93
C VAL A 87 -13.77 -8.59 10.16
N VAL A 88 -12.85 -9.47 10.55
CA VAL A 88 -11.99 -9.27 11.71
C VAL A 88 -10.68 -8.63 11.25
N GLY A 89 -10.51 -7.36 11.60
CA GLY A 89 -9.37 -6.51 11.24
C GLY A 89 -9.72 -5.49 10.17
N ALA A 90 -9.42 -4.22 10.44
CA ALA A 90 -9.56 -3.08 9.51
C ALA A 90 -8.25 -2.73 8.80
N GLY A 91 -7.33 -3.67 8.63
CA GLY A 91 -6.15 -3.55 7.78
C GLY A 91 -6.52 -3.54 6.29
N PRO A 92 -5.52 -3.48 5.37
CA PRO A 92 -5.80 -3.46 3.94
C PRO A 92 -6.68 -4.63 3.50
N GLY A 93 -6.40 -5.84 3.97
CA GLY A 93 -7.20 -7.04 3.67
C GLY A 93 -8.65 -6.89 4.08
N GLY A 94 -8.90 -6.40 5.30
CA GLY A 94 -10.26 -6.23 5.83
C GLY A 94 -11.04 -5.12 5.13
N LEU A 95 -10.43 -3.97 4.90
CA LEU A 95 -11.10 -2.86 4.20
C LEU A 95 -11.48 -3.22 2.76
N PHE A 96 -10.59 -3.89 2.01
CA PHE A 96 -10.91 -4.37 0.67
C PHE A 96 -11.93 -5.52 0.69
N ALA A 97 -11.89 -6.40 1.70
CA ALA A 97 -12.92 -7.43 1.89
C ALA A 97 -14.30 -6.79 2.14
N ALA A 98 -14.38 -5.78 3.01
CA ALA A 98 -15.62 -5.07 3.30
C ALA A 98 -16.18 -4.37 2.05
N LEU A 99 -15.37 -3.66 1.28
CA LEU A 99 -15.78 -3.04 0.02
C LEU A 99 -16.25 -4.11 -0.99
N ARG A 100 -15.56 -5.25 -1.06
CA ARG A 100 -15.96 -6.34 -1.95
C ARG A 100 -17.27 -6.99 -1.53
N LEU A 101 -17.55 -7.12 -0.24
CA LEU A 101 -18.83 -7.60 0.26
C LEU A 101 -19.98 -6.69 -0.17
N ILE A 102 -19.79 -5.37 -0.11
CA ILE A 102 -20.78 -4.40 -0.60
C ILE A 102 -21.06 -4.57 -2.10
N GLU A 103 -20.03 -4.77 -2.93
CA GLU A 103 -20.21 -5.08 -4.35
C GLU A 103 -21.04 -6.36 -4.57
N LEU A 104 -20.94 -7.32 -3.67
CA LEU A 104 -21.68 -8.59 -3.71
C LEU A 104 -23.06 -8.50 -3.08
N GLY A 105 -23.50 -7.33 -2.62
CA GLY A 105 -24.79 -7.14 -1.96
C GLY A 105 -24.85 -7.70 -0.55
N LEU A 106 -23.71 -7.84 0.13
CA LEU A 106 -23.60 -8.33 1.50
C LEU A 106 -23.20 -7.18 2.44
N ARG A 107 -23.72 -7.19 3.67
CA ARG A 107 -23.44 -6.16 4.67
C ARG A 107 -22.19 -6.51 5.47
N PRO A 108 -21.08 -5.77 5.34
CA PRO A 108 -19.90 -5.98 6.16
C PRO A 108 -20.10 -5.42 7.58
N VAL A 109 -19.68 -6.21 8.57
CA VAL A 109 -19.50 -5.77 9.95
C VAL A 109 -18.02 -5.94 10.29
N VAL A 110 -17.29 -4.83 10.30
CA VAL A 110 -15.85 -4.83 10.53
C VAL A 110 -15.57 -4.60 12.02
N VAL A 111 -14.79 -5.47 12.64
CA VAL A 111 -14.29 -5.30 14.00
C VAL A 111 -12.78 -5.10 13.97
N GLU A 112 -12.29 -4.04 14.62
CA GLU A 112 -10.88 -3.70 14.70
C GLU A 112 -10.47 -3.53 16.15
N ARG A 113 -9.41 -4.23 16.56
CA ARG A 113 -8.92 -4.19 17.94
C ARG A 113 -8.35 -2.83 18.34
N GLY A 114 -7.74 -2.15 17.39
CA GLY A 114 -7.14 -0.84 17.64
C GLY A 114 -8.06 0.31 17.29
N LYS A 115 -7.50 1.52 17.34
CA LYS A 115 -8.19 2.77 17.09
C LYS A 115 -8.32 3.06 15.60
N ASN A 116 -9.18 4.05 15.27
CA ASN A 116 -9.22 4.60 13.91
C ASN A 116 -7.88 5.22 13.51
N VAL A 117 -7.69 5.45 12.23
CA VAL A 117 -6.40 5.87 11.69
C VAL A 117 -5.89 7.21 12.25
N ARG A 118 -6.76 8.13 12.68
CA ARG A 118 -6.34 9.41 13.26
C ARG A 118 -5.88 9.27 14.70
N ASP A 119 -6.67 8.62 15.53
CA ASP A 119 -6.39 8.46 16.96
C ASP A 119 -5.19 7.55 17.20
N ARG A 120 -5.04 6.50 16.37
CA ARG A 120 -3.88 5.61 16.36
C ARG A 120 -2.55 6.33 16.15
N LYS A 121 -2.54 7.46 15.44
CA LYS A 121 -1.33 8.27 15.23
C LYS A 121 -0.65 8.67 16.54
N ILE A 122 -1.42 8.92 17.58
CA ILE A 122 -0.92 9.27 18.91
C ILE A 122 -0.17 8.08 19.52
N ASP A 123 -0.77 6.88 19.45
CA ASP A 123 -0.16 5.66 20.00
C ASP A 123 1.14 5.31 19.28
N ILE A 124 1.18 5.49 17.95
CA ILE A 124 2.41 5.29 17.16
C ILE A 124 3.50 6.30 17.53
N ALA A 125 3.15 7.58 17.73
CA ALA A 125 4.09 8.61 18.16
C ALA A 125 4.71 8.30 19.54
N ARG A 126 3.96 7.68 20.45
CA ARG A 126 4.43 7.25 21.78
C ARG A 126 5.50 6.17 21.70
N ILE A 127 5.45 5.28 20.70
CA ILE A 127 6.50 4.26 20.52
C ILE A 127 7.86 4.94 20.30
N SER A 128 7.91 5.98 19.46
CA SER A 128 9.17 6.69 19.19
C SER A 128 9.60 7.64 20.30
N ARG A 129 8.67 8.27 21.03
CA ARG A 129 8.96 9.30 22.02
C ARG A 129 9.12 8.76 23.43
N GLU A 130 8.32 7.77 23.78
CA GLU A 130 8.22 7.27 25.16
C GLU A 130 8.65 5.80 25.28
N HIS A 131 8.96 5.15 24.14
CA HIS A 131 9.28 3.70 24.06
C HIS A 131 8.16 2.81 24.61
N LYS A 132 6.90 3.28 24.52
CA LYS A 132 5.72 2.57 25.00
C LYS A 132 4.89 2.06 23.83
N VAL A 133 4.65 0.75 23.80
CA VAL A 133 3.79 0.09 22.81
C VAL A 133 2.44 -0.19 23.44
N ALA A 134 1.37 0.41 22.91
CA ALA A 134 0.00 0.06 23.30
C ALA A 134 -0.36 -1.32 22.70
N PRO A 135 -0.79 -2.30 23.52
CA PRO A 135 -1.00 -3.67 23.04
C PRO A 135 -2.04 -3.79 21.95
N GLU A 136 -3.09 -3.01 22.03
CA GLU A 136 -4.24 -3.08 21.10
C GLU A 136 -4.19 -2.02 19.98
N SER A 137 -3.35 -0.97 20.09
CA SER A 137 -3.26 0.10 19.10
C SER A 137 -1.80 0.53 18.93
N ASN A 138 -1.17 0.10 17.84
CA ASN A 138 0.26 0.29 17.60
C ASN A 138 0.58 0.31 16.11
N TYR A 139 1.81 -0.02 15.72
CA TYR A 139 2.20 -0.02 14.31
C TYR A 139 1.53 -1.13 13.49
N SER A 140 1.13 -2.23 14.10
CA SER A 140 0.49 -3.38 13.44
C SER A 140 -1.03 -3.36 13.58
N PHE A 141 -1.55 -2.90 14.70
CA PHE A 141 -2.96 -2.92 15.07
C PHE A 141 -3.59 -1.53 14.98
N GLY A 142 -4.82 -1.49 14.50
CA GLY A 142 -5.59 -0.29 14.22
C GLY A 142 -5.90 -0.13 12.74
N GLU A 143 -6.80 0.77 12.41
CA GLU A 143 -7.29 1.00 11.06
C GLU A 143 -6.16 1.24 10.06
N GLY A 144 -6.25 0.57 8.91
CA GLY A 144 -5.23 0.58 7.85
C GLY A 144 -4.05 -0.36 8.10
N GLY A 145 -3.99 -1.03 9.27
CA GLY A 145 -2.94 -1.99 9.62
C GLY A 145 -1.53 -1.40 9.57
N ALA A 146 -0.51 -2.25 9.42
CA ALA A 146 0.87 -1.83 9.33
C ALA A 146 1.19 -0.96 8.10
N GLY A 147 0.31 -0.97 7.09
CA GLY A 147 0.46 -0.17 5.87
C GLY A 147 0.16 1.32 6.05
N ALA A 148 -0.72 1.70 6.97
CA ALA A 148 -1.24 3.06 7.11
C ALA A 148 -0.16 4.14 7.28
N TYR A 149 0.90 3.81 7.99
CA TYR A 149 2.01 4.70 8.30
C TYR A 149 3.33 4.20 7.70
N SER A 150 3.28 3.62 6.51
CA SER A 150 4.43 3.21 5.70
C SER A 150 4.59 4.12 4.47
N ASP A 151 5.49 3.77 3.54
CA ASP A 151 5.59 4.43 2.23
C ASP A 151 4.32 4.29 1.37
N GLY A 152 3.45 3.32 1.68
CA GLY A 152 2.25 3.06 0.89
C GLY A 152 2.57 2.57 -0.53
N LYS A 153 3.56 1.69 -0.66
CA LYS A 153 3.91 1.07 -1.94
C LYS A 153 2.80 0.18 -2.45
N LEU A 154 2.52 0.31 -3.74
CA LEU A 154 1.47 -0.43 -4.43
C LEU A 154 2.03 -1.35 -5.52
N TYR A 155 3.36 -1.42 -5.65
CA TYR A 155 4.02 -2.31 -6.60
C TYR A 155 3.99 -3.76 -6.12
N THR A 156 3.66 -4.67 -7.04
CA THR A 156 3.75 -6.11 -6.82
C THR A 156 4.36 -6.81 -8.02
N ARG A 157 5.20 -7.80 -7.78
CA ARG A 157 5.72 -8.70 -8.83
C ARG A 157 4.71 -9.77 -9.21
N SER A 158 3.76 -10.09 -8.34
CA SER A 158 2.73 -11.09 -8.59
C SER A 158 1.57 -10.50 -9.38
N LYS A 159 1.42 -10.94 -10.63
CA LYS A 159 0.28 -10.58 -11.49
C LYS A 159 -0.75 -11.70 -11.64
N LYS A 160 -0.50 -12.86 -11.03
CA LYS A 160 -1.32 -14.07 -11.20
C LYS A 160 -2.52 -14.14 -10.26
N ARG A 161 -2.52 -13.38 -9.16
CA ARG A 161 -3.55 -13.44 -8.12
C ARG A 161 -4.26 -12.09 -8.00
N GLY A 162 -5.38 -11.95 -8.69
CA GLY A 162 -6.24 -10.77 -8.59
C GLY A 162 -5.90 -9.65 -9.58
N ASN A 163 -6.81 -8.70 -9.68
CA ASN A 163 -6.71 -7.55 -10.57
C ASN A 163 -6.10 -6.34 -9.83
N VAL A 164 -4.79 -6.13 -10.01
CA VAL A 164 -4.06 -5.01 -9.40
C VAL A 164 -4.64 -3.66 -9.84
N ASN A 165 -5.04 -3.53 -11.12
CA ASN A 165 -5.61 -2.29 -11.62
C ASN A 165 -6.90 -1.91 -10.88
N LYS A 166 -7.75 -2.89 -10.54
CA LYS A 166 -8.95 -2.63 -9.73
C LYS A 166 -8.57 -2.01 -8.38
N ILE A 167 -7.54 -2.57 -7.70
CA ILE A 167 -7.07 -2.05 -6.41
C ILE A 167 -6.59 -0.61 -6.53
N LEU A 168 -5.80 -0.29 -7.57
CA LEU A 168 -5.32 1.08 -7.83
C LEU A 168 -6.48 2.04 -8.11
N ASN A 169 -7.46 1.62 -8.90
CA ASN A 169 -8.66 2.43 -9.18
C ASN A 169 -9.49 2.68 -7.90
N VAL A 170 -9.63 1.68 -7.02
CA VAL A 170 -10.29 1.86 -5.72
C VAL A 170 -9.54 2.89 -4.86
N PHE A 171 -8.21 2.87 -4.83
CA PHE A 171 -7.45 3.91 -4.13
C PHE A 171 -7.67 5.30 -4.74
N CYS A 172 -7.68 5.43 -6.07
CA CYS A 172 -7.99 6.69 -6.74
C CYS A 172 -9.39 7.19 -6.39
N GLN A 173 -10.39 6.31 -6.41
CA GLN A 173 -11.77 6.62 -6.02
C GLN A 173 -11.87 7.15 -4.60
N HIS A 174 -10.97 6.73 -3.71
CA HIS A 174 -10.92 7.18 -2.32
C HIS A 174 -9.89 8.28 -2.05
N GLY A 175 -9.37 8.93 -3.11
CA GLY A 175 -8.58 10.15 -3.01
C GLY A 175 -7.08 9.99 -3.17
N ALA A 176 -6.59 8.84 -3.63
CA ALA A 176 -5.20 8.73 -4.08
C ALA A 176 -5.02 9.43 -5.44
N SER A 177 -3.78 9.88 -5.71
CA SER A 177 -3.44 10.49 -7.00
C SER A 177 -3.61 9.49 -8.14
N THR A 178 -4.18 9.91 -9.27
CA THR A 178 -4.28 9.10 -10.49
C THR A 178 -2.91 8.73 -11.09
N SER A 179 -1.84 9.41 -10.69
CA SER A 179 -0.47 9.05 -11.08
C SER A 179 -0.09 7.61 -10.73
N ILE A 180 -0.69 7.02 -9.67
CA ILE A 180 -0.45 5.63 -9.30
C ILE A 180 -0.87 4.62 -10.37
N LEU A 181 -1.76 5.01 -11.29
CA LEU A 181 -2.20 4.17 -12.41
C LEU A 181 -1.15 4.11 -13.53
N ALA A 182 -0.30 5.13 -13.62
CA ALA A 182 0.69 5.28 -14.68
C ALA A 182 2.11 4.89 -14.24
N ASP A 183 2.44 5.09 -12.97
CA ASP A 183 3.79 4.87 -12.45
C ASP A 183 4.19 3.40 -12.41
N ALA A 184 5.42 3.10 -12.81
CA ALA A 184 5.96 1.73 -12.75
C ALA A 184 6.09 1.23 -11.31
N HIS A 185 6.41 2.12 -10.36
CA HIS A 185 6.52 1.83 -8.92
C HIS A 185 5.62 2.80 -8.13
N PRO A 186 4.28 2.60 -8.18
CA PRO A 186 3.35 3.51 -7.56
C PRO A 186 3.42 3.48 -6.03
N HIS A 187 3.25 4.64 -5.41
CA HIS A 187 3.15 4.79 -3.96
C HIS A 187 2.22 5.95 -3.60
N ILE A 188 1.71 5.97 -2.38
CA ILE A 188 0.79 7.02 -1.90
C ILE A 188 1.52 7.95 -0.92
N GLY A 189 2.32 7.41 -0.02
CA GLY A 189 3.02 8.14 1.03
C GLY A 189 2.25 8.17 2.36
N THR A 190 3.00 8.20 3.45
CA THR A 190 2.47 8.14 4.82
C THR A 190 1.65 9.37 5.22
N ASP A 191 1.82 10.48 4.53
CA ASP A 191 1.07 11.72 4.74
C ASP A 191 -0.33 11.70 4.11
N LYS A 192 -0.55 10.95 3.04
CA LYS A 192 -1.80 10.89 2.28
C LYS A 192 -2.63 9.64 2.55
N LEU A 193 -1.96 8.52 2.79
CA LEU A 193 -2.62 7.22 2.95
C LEU A 193 -3.66 7.17 4.07
N PRO A 194 -3.49 7.82 5.23
CA PRO A 194 -4.50 7.86 6.28
C PRO A 194 -5.85 8.42 5.81
N ARG A 195 -5.84 9.44 4.97
CA ARG A 195 -7.08 10.03 4.41
C ARG A 195 -7.77 9.09 3.43
N VAL A 196 -7.00 8.38 2.63
CA VAL A 196 -7.55 7.38 1.70
C VAL A 196 -8.24 6.25 2.47
N ILE A 197 -7.60 5.77 3.55
CA ILE A 197 -8.15 4.74 4.44
C ILE A 197 -9.45 5.23 5.09
N GLU A 198 -9.47 6.45 5.60
CA GLU A 198 -10.67 7.08 6.17
C GLU A 198 -11.82 7.16 5.16
N ASN A 199 -11.53 7.55 3.92
CA ASN A 199 -12.52 7.61 2.85
C ASN A 199 -13.08 6.22 2.50
N MET A 200 -12.23 5.17 2.50
CA MET A 200 -12.69 3.78 2.32
C MET A 200 -13.65 3.37 3.43
N ARG A 201 -13.33 3.65 4.71
CA ARG A 201 -14.24 3.42 5.83
C ARG A 201 -15.55 4.16 5.67
N ASN A 202 -15.51 5.44 5.31
CA ASN A 202 -16.71 6.24 5.12
C ASN A 202 -17.63 5.64 4.05
N THR A 203 -17.08 5.17 2.93
CA THR A 203 -17.84 4.45 1.91
C THR A 203 -18.50 3.19 2.48
N ILE A 204 -17.80 2.42 3.32
CA ILE A 204 -18.37 1.23 3.96
C ILE A 204 -19.57 1.60 4.83
N ILE A 205 -19.43 2.65 5.66
CA ILE A 205 -20.51 3.12 6.56
C ILE A 205 -21.67 3.72 5.74
N GLU A 206 -21.38 4.56 4.78
CA GLU A 206 -22.39 5.18 3.91
C GLU A 206 -23.22 4.14 3.16
N CYS A 207 -22.64 2.99 2.82
CA CYS A 207 -23.36 1.91 2.16
C CYS A 207 -24.17 1.03 3.13
N GLY A 208 -24.16 1.29 4.43
CA GLY A 208 -24.89 0.51 5.44
C GLY A 208 -24.08 -0.62 6.10
N GLY A 209 -22.75 -0.64 5.87
CA GLY A 209 -21.82 -1.46 6.65
C GLY A 209 -21.53 -0.84 8.02
N GLU A 210 -20.95 -1.61 8.90
CA GLU A 210 -20.61 -1.18 10.26
C GLU A 210 -19.12 -1.36 10.52
N VAL A 211 -18.52 -0.45 11.30
CA VAL A 211 -17.12 -0.52 11.71
C VAL A 211 -17.00 -0.23 13.20
N TYR A 212 -16.47 -1.19 13.95
CA TYR A 212 -16.27 -1.13 15.39
C TYR A 212 -14.79 -1.08 15.71
N PHE A 213 -14.32 0.01 16.30
CA PHE A 213 -12.95 0.14 16.81
C PHE A 213 -12.87 -0.30 18.27
N GLU A 214 -11.65 -0.53 18.75
CA GLU A 214 -11.36 -0.99 20.11
C GLU A 214 -12.16 -2.26 20.47
N THR A 215 -12.45 -3.04 19.42
CA THR A 215 -13.28 -4.25 19.48
C THR A 215 -12.45 -5.43 18.96
N ARG A 216 -11.79 -6.14 19.88
CA ARG A 216 -10.96 -7.31 19.57
C ARG A 216 -11.83 -8.57 19.53
N MET A 217 -11.62 -9.40 18.53
CA MET A 217 -12.13 -10.77 18.54
C MET A 217 -11.36 -11.60 19.57
N ASP A 218 -12.05 -12.15 20.55
CA ASP A 218 -11.47 -13.02 21.55
C ASP A 218 -11.64 -14.50 21.19
N SER A 219 -12.76 -14.86 20.55
CA SER A 219 -13.05 -16.24 20.13
C SER A 219 -13.90 -16.31 18.86
N LEU A 220 -13.83 -17.45 18.17
CA LEU A 220 -14.80 -17.84 17.16
C LEU A 220 -15.91 -18.65 17.80
N ILE A 221 -17.16 -18.43 17.37
CA ILE A 221 -18.29 -19.28 17.76
C ILE A 221 -18.36 -20.43 16.78
N ILE A 222 -18.20 -21.63 17.30
CA ILE A 222 -18.23 -22.90 16.50
C ILE A 222 -19.42 -23.70 16.92
N GLU A 223 -20.37 -23.89 16.02
CA GLU A 223 -21.57 -24.71 16.24
C GLU A 223 -21.61 -25.81 15.17
N LYS A 224 -21.75 -27.09 15.61
CA LYS A 224 -21.82 -28.25 14.69
C LYS A 224 -20.70 -28.24 13.64
N ASN A 225 -19.48 -27.96 14.09
CA ASN A 225 -18.27 -27.88 13.25
C ASN A 225 -18.30 -26.78 12.15
N LYS A 226 -19.08 -25.71 12.37
CA LYS A 226 -19.15 -24.53 11.49
C LYS A 226 -18.94 -23.28 12.31
N ILE A 227 -18.19 -22.32 11.75
CA ILE A 227 -18.03 -21.00 12.33
C ILE A 227 -19.32 -20.22 12.06
N THR A 228 -19.99 -19.77 13.13
CA THR A 228 -21.26 -19.05 13.07
C THR A 228 -21.17 -17.61 13.58
N GLY A 229 -20.01 -17.19 14.07
CA GLY A 229 -19.80 -15.83 14.57
C GLY A 229 -18.51 -15.66 15.35
N ILE A 230 -18.45 -14.54 16.06
CA ILE A 230 -17.34 -14.17 16.96
C ILE A 230 -17.85 -13.63 18.27
N GLU A 231 -17.05 -13.76 19.34
CA GLU A 231 -17.15 -13.04 20.59
C GLU A 231 -16.05 -12.02 20.71
N THR A 232 -16.31 -10.91 21.38
CA THR A 232 -15.36 -9.81 21.48
C THR A 232 -15.08 -9.43 22.94
N ASN A 233 -13.93 -8.75 23.16
CA ASN A 233 -13.51 -8.21 24.45
C ASN A 233 -14.51 -7.23 25.08
N THR A 234 -15.44 -6.70 24.29
CA THR A 234 -16.50 -5.80 24.76
C THR A 234 -17.75 -6.55 25.25
N GLY A 235 -17.74 -7.88 25.22
CA GLY A 235 -18.90 -8.73 25.52
C GLY A 235 -19.95 -8.78 24.41
N LYS A 236 -19.72 -8.11 23.27
CA LYS A 236 -20.59 -8.19 22.09
C LYS A 236 -20.33 -9.48 21.32
N THR A 237 -21.41 -10.07 20.84
CA THR A 237 -21.40 -11.21 19.94
C THR A 237 -21.88 -10.78 18.56
N PHE A 238 -21.17 -11.16 17.52
CA PHE A 238 -21.60 -10.95 16.14
C PHE A 238 -21.82 -12.31 15.48
N LYS A 239 -23.00 -12.52 14.87
CA LYS A 239 -23.36 -13.78 14.21
C LYS A 239 -23.28 -13.66 12.70
N GLY A 240 -22.76 -14.68 12.02
CA GLY A 240 -22.62 -14.75 10.56
C GLY A 240 -21.29 -15.35 10.11
N PRO A 241 -21.09 -15.49 8.80
CA PRO A 241 -19.82 -15.90 8.23
C PRO A 241 -18.70 -14.93 8.63
N VAL A 242 -17.48 -15.46 8.82
CA VAL A 242 -16.33 -14.71 9.34
C VAL A 242 -15.19 -14.71 8.33
N ILE A 243 -14.64 -13.54 8.06
CA ILE A 243 -13.38 -13.34 7.32
C ILE A 243 -12.32 -12.88 8.32
N LEU A 244 -11.27 -13.69 8.51
CA LEU A 244 -10.12 -13.31 9.34
C LEU A 244 -9.12 -12.53 8.50
N ALA A 245 -8.99 -11.23 8.77
CA ALA A 245 -8.06 -10.30 8.12
C ALA A 245 -7.11 -9.66 9.16
N THR A 246 -6.70 -10.43 10.15
CA THR A 246 -6.01 -9.99 11.38
C THR A 246 -4.53 -9.62 11.18
N GLY A 247 -3.96 -9.96 10.02
CA GLY A 247 -2.54 -9.74 9.74
C GLY A 247 -1.63 -10.72 10.48
N HIS A 248 -0.34 -10.65 10.20
CA HIS A 248 0.66 -11.60 10.72
C HIS A 248 1.06 -11.36 12.19
N SER A 249 0.78 -10.18 12.75
CA SER A 249 1.20 -9.82 14.11
C SER A 249 0.20 -10.23 15.20
N ALA A 250 -1.01 -10.67 14.82
CA ALA A 250 -2.05 -11.10 15.75
C ALA A 250 -1.78 -12.53 16.28
N ARG A 251 -0.70 -12.66 17.07
CA ARG A 251 -0.24 -13.97 17.59
C ARG A 251 -1.23 -14.63 18.54
N ASP A 252 -2.02 -13.83 19.25
CA ASP A 252 -3.14 -14.27 20.08
C ASP A 252 -4.18 -15.02 19.26
N VAL A 253 -4.52 -14.53 18.07
CA VAL A 253 -5.45 -15.22 17.15
C VAL A 253 -4.86 -16.56 16.68
N TYR A 254 -3.59 -16.60 16.30
CA TYR A 254 -2.94 -17.86 15.89
C TYR A 254 -2.90 -18.87 17.01
N ARG A 255 -2.61 -18.46 18.25
CA ARG A 255 -2.66 -19.34 19.42
C ARG A 255 -4.06 -19.88 19.65
N TRP A 256 -5.05 -18.97 19.62
CA TRP A 256 -6.44 -19.41 19.77
C TRP A 256 -6.86 -20.45 18.72
N LEU A 257 -6.48 -20.25 17.45
CA LEU A 257 -6.75 -21.20 16.37
C LEU A 257 -6.09 -22.56 16.66
N TYR A 258 -4.84 -22.55 17.06
CA TYR A 258 -4.10 -23.76 17.41
C TYR A 258 -4.72 -24.50 18.60
N ASP A 259 -5.01 -23.80 19.68
CA ASP A 259 -5.55 -24.36 20.93
C ASP A 259 -6.97 -24.93 20.73
N ASN A 260 -7.69 -24.45 19.71
CA ASN A 260 -9.03 -24.95 19.34
C ASN A 260 -9.02 -25.95 18.18
N GLY A 261 -7.87 -26.52 17.85
CA GLY A 261 -7.73 -27.60 16.87
C GLY A 261 -7.96 -27.19 15.41
N ILE A 262 -7.83 -25.92 15.09
CA ILE A 262 -7.85 -25.45 13.69
C ILE A 262 -6.49 -25.80 13.06
N GLU A 263 -6.53 -26.52 11.96
CA GLU A 263 -5.33 -26.96 11.24
C GLU A 263 -4.54 -25.75 10.74
N MET A 264 -3.24 -25.73 11.02
CA MET A 264 -2.32 -24.69 10.59
C MET A 264 -1.02 -25.31 10.06
N GLU A 265 -0.47 -24.70 9.03
CA GLU A 265 0.83 -25.07 8.48
C GLU A 265 1.90 -24.03 8.84
N THR A 266 3.10 -24.49 9.16
CA THR A 266 4.27 -23.62 9.30
C THR A 266 4.75 -23.14 7.93
N LYS A 267 5.21 -21.89 7.86
CA LYS A 267 5.81 -21.32 6.64
C LYS A 267 7.15 -20.70 6.93
N GLY A 268 8.10 -20.91 6.04
CA GLY A 268 9.40 -20.25 6.08
C GLY A 268 9.24 -18.72 6.06
N ILE A 269 10.12 -18.06 6.78
CA ILE A 269 10.20 -16.59 6.85
C ILE A 269 11.52 -16.10 6.32
N ALA A 270 11.59 -14.83 5.91
CA ALA A 270 12.82 -14.14 5.64
C ALA A 270 13.09 -13.14 6.76
N VAL A 271 14.30 -13.18 7.30
CA VAL A 271 14.75 -12.30 8.38
C VAL A 271 15.92 -11.47 7.89
N GLY A 272 16.04 -10.24 8.36
CA GLY A 272 17.14 -9.38 7.98
C GLY A 272 17.21 -8.11 8.78
N VAL A 273 18.03 -7.19 8.31
CA VAL A 273 18.27 -5.89 8.93
C VAL A 273 17.78 -4.77 8.03
N ARG A 274 17.44 -3.65 8.63
CA ARG A 274 17.15 -2.43 7.90
C ARG A 274 18.35 -1.50 7.95
N LEU A 275 18.79 -1.06 6.78
CA LEU A 275 19.88 -0.12 6.61
C LEU A 275 19.32 1.25 6.24
N GLU A 276 19.98 2.30 6.69
CA GLU A 276 19.70 3.68 6.30
C GLU A 276 20.93 4.27 5.62
N HIS A 277 20.70 4.92 4.49
CA HIS A 277 21.72 5.59 3.70
C HIS A 277 21.39 7.08 3.54
N PRO A 278 22.39 7.96 3.32
CA PRO A 278 22.14 9.29 2.79
C PRO A 278 21.43 9.19 1.42
N SER A 279 20.32 9.87 1.25
CA SER A 279 19.57 9.88 -0.02
C SER A 279 20.43 10.34 -1.19
N MET A 280 21.28 11.35 -0.97
CA MET A 280 22.23 11.85 -1.96
C MET A 280 23.17 10.78 -2.50
N LEU A 281 23.67 9.89 -1.64
CA LEU A 281 24.56 8.80 -2.06
C LEU A 281 23.89 7.88 -3.07
N ILE A 282 22.65 7.48 -2.78
CA ILE A 282 21.89 6.60 -3.66
C ILE A 282 21.52 7.32 -4.96
N ASP A 283 21.12 8.58 -4.88
CA ASP A 283 20.85 9.40 -6.07
C ASP A 283 22.08 9.52 -6.97
N GLN A 284 23.28 9.75 -6.40
CA GLN A 284 24.54 9.82 -7.14
C GLN A 284 24.86 8.50 -7.86
N ILE A 285 24.71 7.39 -7.16
CA ILE A 285 24.99 6.05 -7.72
C ILE A 285 24.00 5.72 -8.84
N GLN A 286 22.71 5.87 -8.60
CA GLN A 286 21.67 5.43 -9.54
C GLN A 286 21.49 6.36 -10.72
N TYR A 287 21.74 7.66 -10.53
CA TYR A 287 21.61 8.66 -11.60
C TYR A 287 22.95 9.09 -12.21
N HIS A 288 24.05 8.46 -11.82
CA HIS A 288 25.38 8.72 -12.37
C HIS A 288 25.78 10.19 -12.34
N ASN A 289 25.33 10.93 -11.34
CA ASN A 289 25.49 12.38 -11.23
C ASN A 289 25.98 12.77 -9.84
N LYS A 290 27.16 13.42 -9.76
CA LYS A 290 27.76 13.91 -8.50
C LYS A 290 26.85 14.89 -7.73
N ASN A 291 25.91 15.55 -8.39
CA ASN A 291 24.93 16.46 -7.78
C ASN A 291 23.62 15.75 -7.41
N GLY A 292 23.57 14.40 -7.51
CA GLY A 292 22.37 13.61 -7.22
C GLY A 292 21.29 13.75 -8.28
N ARG A 293 20.01 13.62 -7.87
CA ARG A 293 18.84 13.55 -8.76
C ARG A 293 18.44 14.85 -9.45
N GLY A 294 18.96 15.99 -8.98
CA GLY A 294 18.55 17.30 -9.50
C GLY A 294 17.08 17.63 -9.21
N LYS A 295 16.46 18.47 -10.04
CA LYS A 295 15.12 19.03 -9.83
C LYS A 295 13.98 18.12 -10.33
N TYR A 296 14.23 17.31 -11.34
CA TYR A 296 13.18 16.65 -12.12
C TYR A 296 13.06 15.13 -11.90
N LEU A 297 14.00 14.53 -11.20
CA LEU A 297 13.99 13.10 -10.89
C LEU A 297 13.49 12.85 -9.46
N PRO A 298 12.75 11.75 -9.23
CA PRO A 298 12.37 11.35 -7.89
C PRO A 298 13.57 10.83 -7.10
N ALA A 299 13.39 10.57 -5.82
CA ALA A 299 14.39 9.87 -5.02
C ALA A 299 14.69 8.50 -5.64
N ALA A 300 15.99 8.20 -5.79
CA ALA A 300 16.42 6.99 -6.48
C ALA A 300 16.08 5.72 -5.70
N GLU A 301 15.84 4.66 -6.45
CA GLU A 301 15.57 3.31 -5.93
C GLU A 301 16.64 2.35 -6.42
N TYR A 302 16.95 1.32 -5.63
CA TYR A 302 17.74 0.18 -6.07
C TYR A 302 17.12 -1.13 -5.61
N SER A 303 17.47 -2.21 -6.28
CA SER A 303 17.14 -3.56 -5.84
C SER A 303 18.27 -4.52 -6.21
N PHE A 304 18.46 -5.53 -5.39
CA PHE A 304 19.36 -6.61 -5.70
C PHE A 304 18.79 -7.95 -5.25
N VAL A 305 19.28 -8.99 -5.88
CA VAL A 305 19.10 -10.39 -5.51
C VAL A 305 20.45 -11.07 -5.69
N THR A 306 20.91 -11.79 -4.70
CA THR A 306 22.13 -12.58 -4.77
C THR A 306 21.99 -13.83 -3.90
N GLN A 307 22.98 -14.71 -3.98
CA GLN A 307 23.10 -15.87 -3.09
C GLN A 307 24.36 -15.77 -2.26
N VAL A 308 24.23 -16.07 -0.99
CA VAL A 308 25.34 -16.14 -0.04
C VAL A 308 25.22 -17.46 0.71
N GLU A 309 26.24 -18.29 0.59
CA GLU A 309 26.29 -19.64 1.20
C GLU A 309 25.03 -20.49 0.88
N GLY A 310 24.61 -20.48 -0.40
CA GLY A 310 23.47 -21.24 -0.88
C GLY A 310 22.08 -20.67 -0.50
N ARG A 311 22.03 -19.53 0.21
CA ARG A 311 20.79 -18.88 0.60
C ARG A 311 20.55 -17.58 -0.16
N GLY A 312 19.31 -17.35 -0.56
CA GLY A 312 18.91 -16.12 -1.24
C GLY A 312 19.01 -14.91 -0.32
N VAL A 313 19.74 -13.89 -0.74
CA VAL A 313 19.78 -12.57 -0.09
C VAL A 313 19.21 -11.54 -1.06
N TYR A 314 18.27 -10.74 -0.60
CA TYR A 314 17.61 -9.78 -1.46
C TYR A 314 17.19 -8.51 -0.71
N SER A 315 17.12 -7.45 -1.46
CA SER A 315 16.57 -6.19 -0.96
C SER A 315 15.04 -6.23 -0.96
N PHE A 316 14.44 -5.70 0.10
CA PHE A 316 12.99 -5.65 0.27
C PHE A 316 12.56 -4.33 0.91
N CYS A 317 11.41 -3.81 0.47
CA CYS A 317 10.75 -2.67 1.09
C CYS A 317 11.65 -1.42 1.26
N MET A 318 12.22 -0.92 0.16
CA MET A 318 12.90 0.36 0.13
C MET A 318 11.93 1.51 0.38
N CYS A 319 12.31 2.48 1.20
CA CYS A 319 11.59 3.72 1.43
C CYS A 319 12.48 4.91 0.99
N PRO A 320 12.49 5.25 -0.31
CA PRO A 320 13.28 6.36 -0.82
C PRO A 320 12.84 7.67 -0.19
N GLY A 321 13.80 8.54 0.16
CA GLY A 321 13.50 9.78 0.87
C GLY A 321 12.69 9.58 2.15
N GLY A 322 12.95 8.48 2.86
CA GLY A 322 12.29 8.07 4.08
C GLY A 322 13.27 7.71 5.18
N PHE A 323 12.80 7.18 6.27
CA PHE A 323 13.60 6.86 7.46
C PHE A 323 13.10 5.59 8.15
N VAL A 324 13.95 5.04 9.01
CA VAL A 324 13.62 3.87 9.85
C VAL A 324 12.70 4.31 11.00
N VAL A 325 11.69 3.50 11.28
CA VAL A 325 10.77 3.71 12.39
C VAL A 325 10.63 2.45 13.23
N PRO A 326 10.47 2.57 14.57
CA PRO A 326 10.13 1.45 15.42
C PRO A 326 8.73 0.95 15.09
N ALA A 327 8.59 -0.36 14.92
CA ALA A 327 7.35 -1.00 14.47
C ALA A 327 6.96 -2.21 15.35
N ALA A 328 7.39 -2.22 16.59
CA ALA A 328 7.03 -3.28 17.55
C ALA A 328 5.51 -3.33 17.76
N SER A 329 4.96 -4.52 17.85
CA SER A 329 3.55 -4.78 18.16
C SER A 329 3.33 -5.29 19.59
N GLY A 330 4.38 -5.50 20.35
CA GLY A 330 4.35 -5.93 21.75
C GLY A 330 5.54 -5.41 22.54
N PRO A 331 5.49 -5.51 23.87
CA PRO A 331 6.60 -5.12 24.74
C PRO A 331 7.83 -6.03 24.51
N HIS A 332 9.00 -5.51 24.80
CA HIS A 332 10.28 -6.23 24.69
C HIS A 332 10.60 -6.80 23.30
N GLN A 333 10.08 -6.16 22.24
CA GLN A 333 10.35 -6.53 20.86
C GLN A 333 11.11 -5.41 20.16
N ILE A 334 12.10 -5.77 19.36
CA ILE A 334 12.80 -4.87 18.44
C ILE A 334 12.39 -5.25 17.03
N VAL A 335 11.47 -4.48 16.49
CA VAL A 335 11.04 -4.59 15.09
C VAL A 335 11.09 -3.19 14.47
N VAL A 336 11.61 -3.10 13.28
CA VAL A 336 11.71 -1.83 12.55
C VAL A 336 11.03 -1.91 11.19
N ASN A 337 10.52 -0.79 10.75
CA ASN A 337 9.98 -0.60 9.42
C ASN A 337 10.54 0.70 8.82
N GLY A 338 10.14 1.06 7.62
CA GLY A 338 10.43 2.34 7.02
C GLY A 338 9.16 3.06 6.64
N MET A 339 9.24 4.38 6.67
CA MET A 339 8.18 5.24 6.17
C MET A 339 8.78 6.34 5.30
N SER A 340 8.01 6.79 4.31
CA SER A 340 8.33 7.98 3.54
C SER A 340 7.08 8.78 3.19
N PRO A 341 7.18 10.11 3.17
CA PRO A 341 6.09 10.96 2.70
C PRO A 341 5.91 10.84 1.19
N SER A 342 4.79 11.31 0.69
CA SER A 342 4.45 11.25 -0.74
C SER A 342 5.48 11.95 -1.65
N ASN A 343 6.14 12.98 -1.17
CA ASN A 343 7.19 13.70 -1.90
C ASN A 343 8.58 13.05 -1.81
N ARG A 344 8.76 12.03 -0.95
CA ARG A 344 10.04 11.35 -0.73
C ARG A 344 11.21 12.30 -0.50
N GLY A 345 10.97 13.38 0.25
CA GLY A 345 11.88 14.53 0.42
C GLY A 345 12.85 14.43 1.59
N SER A 346 12.89 13.34 2.35
CA SER A 346 13.87 13.16 3.43
C SER A 346 15.29 13.06 2.89
N LYS A 347 16.26 13.47 3.72
CA LYS A 347 17.69 13.34 3.42
C LYS A 347 18.20 11.90 3.51
N SER A 348 17.40 10.99 4.05
CA SER A 348 17.72 9.58 4.21
C SER A 348 16.87 8.70 3.31
N VAL A 349 17.37 7.50 3.05
CA VAL A 349 16.64 6.39 2.43
C VAL A 349 16.84 5.15 3.28
N SER A 350 15.77 4.45 3.60
CA SER A 350 15.85 3.23 4.38
C SER A 350 15.52 2.00 3.54
N TYR A 351 16.22 0.91 3.81
CA TYR A 351 16.15 -0.33 3.03
C TYR A 351 16.21 -1.55 3.93
N THR A 352 15.40 -2.56 3.64
CA THR A 352 15.49 -3.86 4.30
C THR A 352 16.27 -4.83 3.43
N HIS A 353 17.30 -5.44 3.98
CA HIS A 353 18.02 -6.54 3.38
C HIS A 353 17.59 -7.83 4.08
N LEU A 354 17.06 -8.76 3.33
CA LEU A 354 16.54 -10.02 3.85
C LEU A 354 17.39 -11.18 3.37
N ARG A 355 17.65 -12.11 4.27
CA ARG A 355 18.12 -13.46 3.96
C ARG A 355 16.96 -14.42 4.11
N ALA A 356 16.72 -15.28 3.14
CA ALA A 356 15.74 -16.34 3.26
C ALA A 356 16.16 -17.30 4.37
N HIS A 357 15.26 -17.53 5.32
CA HIS A 357 15.39 -18.56 6.34
C HIS A 357 14.60 -19.78 5.92
N GLU A 358 15.15 -20.92 6.17
CA GLU A 358 14.47 -22.19 6.04
C GLU A 358 13.43 -22.34 7.14
N THR A 359 12.52 -23.28 6.96
CA THR A 359 11.52 -23.61 7.99
C THR A 359 12.17 -24.09 9.28
N PRO A 360 11.48 -24.04 10.43
CA PRO A 360 12.01 -24.55 11.70
C PRO A 360 12.56 -25.98 11.66
N GLU A 361 12.10 -26.78 10.69
CA GLU A 361 12.59 -28.15 10.50
C GLU A 361 14.03 -28.22 9.96
N HIS A 362 14.59 -27.12 9.52
CA HIS A 362 15.97 -26.99 9.01
C HIS A 362 16.89 -26.20 9.95
N LEU A 363 16.38 -25.78 11.10
CA LEU A 363 17.13 -25.16 12.19
C LEU A 363 17.36 -26.15 13.31
#